data_3505e797e74b806755b19a88c28989ef
#
_entry.id   3505e797e74b806755b19a88c28989ef
#
_cell.length_a   1.000
_cell.length_b   1.000
_cell.length_c   1.000
_cell.angle_alpha   90.00
_cell.angle_beta   90.00
_cell.angle_gamma   90.00
#
_symmetry.space_group_name_H-M   'P 1'
#
loop_
_entity.id
_entity.type
_entity.pdbx_description
1 polymer ?
#
loop_
_entity_poly.entity_id
_entity_poly.type
_entity_poly.pdbx_seq_one_letter_code
_entity_poly.pdbx_strand_id
1 'polypeptide(L)'
;MQLMVRRSPREHGLSSNLTAMFWAIALSWSFTVAPAFSADLPELPTQLQDKVEAATKACAGYENGEFAIEWGAVERVDLDGDLYLDWVLNESGFACSTAVSLFCGTGGCMSHFLVEDDLHSLLNQGWDMVDLGSNRVLLAVVHGSQCGGINPTPCVAASTWDTEEKRWRTTGAEWE
;
A
#
# COMPACT_ATOMS: atom_id res chain seq x y z
N MET A 1 -7.25 -14.57 -67.62
CA MET A 1 -6.20 -15.48 -68.03
C MET A 1 -6.20 -16.59 -67.01
N GLN A 2 -7.09 -17.55 -67.23
CA GLN A 2 -6.94 -18.96 -67.55
C GLN A 2 -6.09 -19.70 -66.50
N LEU A 3 -6.81 -20.51 -65.67
CA LEU A 3 -7.05 -21.96 -65.79
C LEU A 3 -5.80 -22.83 -65.57
N MET A 4 -5.82 -23.69 -64.55
CA MET A 4 -5.97 -25.10 -64.79
C MET A 4 -6.12 -25.91 -63.51
N VAL A 5 -7.21 -26.57 -63.45
CA VAL A 5 -7.63 -27.80 -62.78
C VAL A 5 -6.69 -28.95 -63.07
N ARG A 6 -6.36 -29.81 -62.09
CA ARG A 6 -6.25 -31.25 -62.31
C ARG A 6 -6.56 -32.07 -61.09
N ARG A 7 -7.30 -33.09 -61.42
CA ARG A 7 -8.00 -34.13 -60.67
C ARG A 7 -7.06 -35.18 -60.07
N SER A 8 -7.65 -35.79 -59.04
CA SER A 8 -7.47 -37.08 -58.38
C SER A 8 -7.00 -38.26 -59.28
N PRO A 9 -6.44 -39.34 -58.68
CA PRO A 9 -7.34 -40.51 -58.52
C PRO A 9 -7.25 -41.24 -57.16
N ARG A 10 -8.34 -41.94 -56.90
CA ARG A 10 -8.59 -43.05 -55.97
C ARG A 10 -7.53 -44.16 -56.06
N GLU A 11 -7.35 -44.95 -54.97
CA GLU A 11 -7.92 -46.28 -54.81
C GLU A 11 -7.37 -46.98 -53.53
N HIS A 12 -8.30 -47.76 -52.92
CA HIS A 12 -8.19 -49.01 -52.17
C HIS A 12 -7.28 -49.07 -50.93
N GLY A 13 -7.72 -49.27 -49.74
CA GLY A 13 -8.56 -50.35 -49.27
C GLY A 13 -7.69 -51.43 -48.63
N LEU A 14 -7.65 -51.47 -47.27
CA LEU A 14 -7.59 -52.76 -46.54
C LEU A 14 -7.94 -52.56 -45.07
N SER A 15 -8.91 -53.33 -44.69
CA SER A 15 -9.38 -53.61 -43.34
C SER A 15 -8.26 -54.19 -42.46
N SER A 16 -8.09 -53.68 -41.24
CA SER A 16 -7.68 -54.54 -40.14
C SER A 16 -8.13 -53.95 -38.81
N ASN A 17 -9.00 -54.64 -38.15
CA ASN A 17 -9.44 -54.44 -36.78
C ASN A 17 -8.24 -54.46 -35.82
N LEU A 18 -7.99 -53.37 -35.15
CA LEU A 18 -7.18 -53.34 -33.93
C LEU A 18 -7.95 -52.55 -32.90
N THR A 19 -8.54 -53.27 -31.98
CA THR A 19 -9.07 -52.79 -30.70
C THR A 19 -7.96 -52.08 -29.94
N ALA A 20 -7.85 -50.76 -30.07
CA ALA A 20 -6.97 -49.96 -29.24
C ALA A 20 -7.74 -49.50 -28.00
N MET A 21 -7.37 -50.13 -26.91
CA MET A 21 -7.76 -49.83 -25.55
C MET A 21 -7.31 -48.42 -25.18
N PHE A 22 -8.22 -47.44 -25.23
CA PHE A 22 -7.93 -46.08 -24.75
C PHE A 22 -7.82 -46.08 -23.23
N TRP A 23 -6.61 -46.10 -22.73
CA TRP A 23 -6.32 -45.72 -21.36
C TRP A 23 -6.46 -44.18 -21.26
N ALA A 24 -7.58 -43.75 -20.69
CA ALA A 24 -7.76 -42.34 -20.30
C ALA A 24 -6.84 -42.02 -19.11
N ILE A 25 -5.69 -41.45 -19.38
CA ILE A 25 -4.86 -40.85 -18.33
C ILE A 25 -5.54 -39.54 -17.91
N ALA A 26 -6.32 -39.61 -16.84
CA ALA A 26 -6.81 -38.41 -16.15
C ALA A 26 -5.63 -37.73 -15.48
N LEU A 27 -5.07 -36.71 -16.13
CA LEU A 27 -4.13 -35.75 -15.46
C LEU A 27 -4.95 -34.93 -14.46
N SER A 28 -4.94 -35.37 -13.21
CA SER A 28 -5.41 -34.57 -12.08
C SER A 28 -4.43 -33.40 -11.88
N TRP A 29 -4.78 -32.23 -12.38
CA TRP A 29 -4.08 -31.00 -12.03
C TRP A 29 -4.46 -30.64 -10.61
N SER A 30 -3.64 -31.07 -9.67
CA SER A 30 -3.71 -30.59 -8.29
C SER A 30 -3.24 -29.13 -8.30
N PHE A 31 -4.18 -28.19 -8.27
CA PHE A 31 -3.87 -26.81 -7.94
C PHE A 31 -3.45 -26.77 -6.48
N THR A 32 -2.16 -26.72 -6.24
CA THR A 32 -1.63 -26.33 -4.93
C THR A 32 -1.91 -24.84 -4.78
N VAL A 33 -2.96 -24.51 -4.02
CA VAL A 33 -3.15 -23.15 -3.51
C VAL A 33 -1.98 -22.87 -2.61
N ALA A 34 -1.05 -22.02 -3.04
CA ALA A 34 0.01 -21.52 -2.19
C ALA A 34 -0.66 -20.76 -1.04
N PRO A 35 -0.25 -20.98 0.23
CA PRO A 35 -0.74 -20.16 1.32
C PRO A 35 -0.38 -18.70 1.01
N ALA A 36 -1.37 -17.82 1.07
CA ALA A 36 -1.13 -16.40 1.07
C ALA A 36 -0.20 -16.11 2.25
N PHE A 37 0.98 -15.56 1.98
CA PHE A 37 1.85 -15.03 3.01
C PHE A 37 1.10 -13.84 3.62
N SER A 38 0.39 -14.06 4.72
CA SER A 38 0.10 -12.98 5.65
C SER A 38 1.46 -12.56 6.21
N ALA A 39 1.98 -11.43 5.77
CA ALA A 39 3.09 -10.81 6.48
C ALA A 39 2.60 -10.60 7.91
N ASP A 40 3.22 -11.27 8.88
CA ASP A 40 2.99 -10.99 10.29
C ASP A 40 3.38 -9.52 10.51
N LEU A 41 2.38 -8.64 10.57
CA LEU A 41 2.61 -7.26 10.97
C LEU A 41 3.14 -7.28 12.41
N PRO A 42 4.17 -6.50 12.71
CA PRO A 42 4.63 -6.36 14.10
C PRO A 42 3.45 -5.90 14.95
N GLU A 43 3.40 -6.32 16.19
CA GLU A 43 2.37 -5.87 17.14
C GLU A 43 2.48 -4.35 17.30
N LEU A 44 1.51 -3.64 16.73
CA LEU A 44 1.48 -2.18 16.73
C LEU A 44 1.09 -1.66 18.11
N PRO A 45 1.56 -0.48 18.55
CA PRO A 45 1.02 0.24 19.69
C PRO A 45 -0.50 0.50 19.53
N THR A 46 -1.21 0.53 20.64
CA THR A 46 -2.69 0.64 20.67
C THR A 46 -3.21 1.82 19.83
N GLN A 47 -2.56 2.98 19.91
CA GLN A 47 -2.94 4.17 19.15
C GLN A 47 -2.89 3.96 17.64
N LEU A 48 -1.93 3.17 17.15
CA LEU A 48 -1.82 2.82 15.72
C LEU A 48 -2.77 1.67 15.36
N GLN A 49 -3.03 0.73 16.27
CA GLN A 49 -4.06 -0.28 16.10
C GLN A 49 -5.44 0.37 15.89
N ASP A 50 -5.77 1.42 16.65
CA ASP A 50 -7.01 2.17 16.51
C ASP A 50 -7.16 2.79 15.12
N LYS A 51 -6.04 3.26 14.52
CA LYS A 51 -6.04 3.78 13.13
C LYS A 51 -6.33 2.68 12.11
N VAL A 52 -5.69 1.53 12.27
CA VAL A 52 -5.93 0.36 11.41
C VAL A 52 -7.37 -0.14 11.53
N GLU A 53 -7.91 -0.18 12.75
CA GLU A 53 -9.29 -0.59 12.98
C GLU A 53 -10.28 0.40 12.35
N ALA A 54 -10.04 1.70 12.48
CA ALA A 54 -10.85 2.74 11.86
C ALA A 54 -10.83 2.62 10.33
N ALA A 55 -9.66 2.40 9.73
CA ALA A 55 -9.50 2.19 8.29
C ALA A 55 -10.22 0.91 7.81
N THR A 56 -10.11 -0.19 8.58
CA THR A 56 -10.81 -1.44 8.30
C THR A 56 -12.32 -1.24 8.28
N LYS A 57 -12.86 -0.53 9.28
CA LYS A 57 -14.30 -0.21 9.35
C LYS A 57 -14.74 0.69 8.19
N ALA A 58 -13.91 1.68 7.83
CA ALA A 58 -14.21 2.57 6.71
C ALA A 58 -14.28 1.80 5.39
N CYS A 59 -13.32 0.91 5.13
CA CYS A 59 -13.32 0.07 3.94
C CYS A 59 -14.52 -0.89 3.90
N ALA A 60 -14.81 -1.58 5.02
CA ALA A 60 -15.96 -2.48 5.10
C ALA A 60 -17.30 -1.73 4.92
N GLY A 61 -17.38 -0.48 5.34
CA GLY A 61 -18.55 0.40 5.14
C GLY A 61 -18.74 0.83 3.70
N TYR A 62 -17.72 0.74 2.85
CA TYR A 62 -17.77 1.08 1.44
C TYR A 62 -17.96 -0.18 0.59
N GLU A 63 -19.22 -0.49 0.26
CA GLU A 63 -19.60 -1.65 -0.57
C GLU A 63 -19.05 -3.01 -0.06
N ASN A 64 -18.93 -3.18 1.27
CA ASN A 64 -18.34 -4.36 1.93
C ASN A 64 -16.90 -4.66 1.44
N GLY A 65 -16.07 -3.62 1.33
CA GLY A 65 -14.68 -3.75 0.92
C GLY A 65 -13.83 -4.54 1.92
N GLU A 66 -12.83 -5.22 1.39
CA GLU A 66 -11.80 -5.92 2.15
C GLU A 66 -10.59 -4.99 2.30
N PHE A 67 -10.21 -4.73 3.56
CA PHE A 67 -9.05 -3.91 3.90
C PHE A 67 -7.78 -4.73 3.90
N ALA A 68 -6.70 -4.15 3.41
CA ALA A 68 -5.36 -4.73 3.48
C ALA A 68 -4.32 -3.66 3.84
N ILE A 69 -3.27 -4.10 4.54
CA ILE A 69 -2.08 -3.31 4.80
C ILE A 69 -0.99 -3.81 3.86
N GLU A 70 -0.44 -2.92 3.06
CA GLU A 70 0.62 -3.23 2.09
C GLU A 70 2.00 -2.98 2.70
N TRP A 71 3.02 -3.49 2.03
CA TRP A 71 4.40 -3.26 2.42
C TRP A 71 4.74 -1.77 2.43
N GLY A 72 5.47 -1.31 3.47
CA GLY A 72 5.83 0.10 3.65
C GLY A 72 4.79 0.93 4.41
N ALA A 73 3.63 0.36 4.77
CA ALA A 73 2.67 1.06 5.62
C ALA A 73 3.18 1.27 7.05
N VAL A 74 3.96 0.32 7.57
CA VAL A 74 4.54 0.41 8.91
C VAL A 74 6.05 0.55 8.78
N GLU A 75 6.58 1.59 9.37
CA GLU A 75 8.01 1.87 9.42
C GLU A 75 8.50 2.07 10.84
N ARG A 76 9.79 1.87 11.05
CA ARG A 76 10.47 2.13 12.32
C ARG A 76 11.60 3.11 12.06
N VAL A 77 11.50 4.30 12.62
CA VAL A 77 12.41 5.43 12.40
C VAL A 77 12.67 6.12 13.73
N ASP A 78 13.90 6.51 13.99
CA ASP A 78 14.24 7.37 15.11
C ASP A 78 13.72 8.79 14.79
N LEU A 79 12.64 9.20 15.44
CA LEU A 79 11.97 10.47 15.17
C LEU A 79 12.44 11.61 16.08
N ASP A 80 12.93 11.31 17.27
CA ASP A 80 13.30 12.28 18.30
C ASP A 80 14.82 12.43 18.52
N GLY A 81 15.62 11.53 17.95
CA GLY A 81 17.08 11.56 18.01
C GLY A 81 17.67 10.84 19.21
N ASP A 82 16.91 10.00 19.89
CA ASP A 82 17.35 9.23 21.05
C ASP A 82 18.03 7.89 20.69
N LEU A 83 18.11 7.57 19.38
CA LEU A 83 18.68 6.36 18.79
C LEU A 83 17.80 5.11 18.97
N TYR A 84 16.63 5.20 19.55
CA TYR A 84 15.63 4.14 19.50
C TYR A 84 14.67 4.39 18.33
N LEU A 85 14.08 3.31 17.84
CA LEU A 85 13.19 3.44 16.69
C LEU A 85 11.74 3.62 17.16
N ASP A 86 11.15 4.71 16.74
CA ASP A 86 9.76 5.04 16.90
C ASP A 86 8.89 4.40 15.84
N TRP A 87 7.59 4.58 15.93
CA TRP A 87 6.64 4.00 15.01
C TRP A 87 6.09 5.02 14.03
N VAL A 88 6.04 4.63 12.76
CA VAL A 88 5.33 5.38 11.73
C VAL A 88 4.33 4.46 11.04
N LEU A 89 3.10 4.95 10.90
CA LEU A 89 2.05 4.27 10.15
C LEU A 89 1.61 5.18 9.00
N ASN A 90 1.85 4.73 7.78
CA ASN A 90 1.50 5.46 6.55
C ASN A 90 0.24 4.87 5.93
N GLU A 91 -0.81 5.65 5.83
CA GLU A 91 -2.04 5.22 5.15
C GLU A 91 -1.88 5.10 3.63
N SER A 92 -0.75 5.56 3.07
CA SER A 92 -0.38 5.30 1.67
C SER A 92 -0.21 3.80 1.36
N GLY A 93 0.07 2.99 2.38
CA GLY A 93 0.10 1.54 2.30
C GLY A 93 -1.21 0.87 2.70
N PHE A 94 -2.32 1.60 2.77
CA PHE A 94 -3.65 1.04 3.01
C PHE A 94 -4.38 0.81 1.70
N ALA A 95 -4.97 -0.36 1.55
CA ALA A 95 -5.76 -0.74 0.38
C ALA A 95 -7.17 -1.14 0.79
N CYS A 96 -8.14 -0.78 -0.05
CA CYS A 96 -9.52 -1.22 0.06
C CYS A 96 -9.98 -1.79 -1.27
N SER A 97 -10.50 -3.02 -1.27
CA SER A 97 -10.83 -3.75 -2.49
C SER A 97 -11.92 -3.07 -3.35
N THR A 98 -12.76 -2.26 -2.72
CA THR A 98 -13.90 -1.58 -3.39
C THR A 98 -13.66 -0.09 -3.62
N ALA A 99 -12.60 0.50 -3.05
CA ALA A 99 -12.35 1.93 -3.13
C ALA A 99 -10.84 2.25 -3.15
N VAL A 100 -10.25 2.31 -4.33
CA VAL A 100 -8.80 2.50 -4.54
C VAL A 100 -8.24 3.77 -3.90
N SER A 101 -9.04 4.83 -3.78
CA SER A 101 -8.61 6.13 -3.24
C SER A 101 -9.28 6.47 -1.91
N LEU A 102 -9.65 5.46 -1.12
CA LEU A 102 -10.34 5.70 0.15
C LEU A 102 -9.45 6.43 1.18
N PHE A 103 -8.17 6.10 1.20
CA PHE A 103 -7.21 6.59 2.21
C PHE A 103 -6.31 7.71 1.70
N CYS A 104 -6.28 7.94 0.38
CA CYS A 104 -5.41 8.94 -0.23
C CYS A 104 -6.16 9.81 -1.22
N GLY A 105 -5.83 11.09 -1.27
CA GLY A 105 -6.43 12.06 -2.19
C GLY A 105 -5.38 12.98 -2.81
N THR A 106 -5.82 14.11 -3.36
CA THR A 106 -4.93 15.12 -3.96
C THR A 106 -4.03 15.80 -2.93
N GLY A 107 -4.41 15.78 -1.66
CA GLY A 107 -3.59 16.27 -0.55
C GLY A 107 -2.56 15.27 -0.06
N GLY A 108 -2.58 14.05 -0.58
CA GLY A 108 -1.74 12.94 -0.13
C GLY A 108 -2.50 11.93 0.73
N CYS A 109 -1.80 11.29 1.64
CA CYS A 109 -2.30 10.30 2.58
C CYS A 109 -1.98 10.73 4.02
N MET A 110 -2.68 10.18 5.01
CA MET A 110 -2.30 10.40 6.40
C MET A 110 -1.04 9.59 6.74
N SER A 111 -0.13 10.22 7.48
CA SER A 111 0.96 9.54 8.18
C SER A 111 0.84 9.83 9.66
N HIS A 112 1.09 8.82 10.48
CA HIS A 112 0.96 8.85 11.93
C HIS A 112 2.33 8.57 12.54
N PHE A 113 2.89 9.53 13.23
CA PHE A 113 4.21 9.49 13.86
C PHE A 113 4.01 9.37 15.36
N LEU A 114 4.43 8.26 15.95
CA LEU A 114 4.27 7.99 17.38
C LEU A 114 5.63 7.98 18.06
N VAL A 115 5.85 8.96 18.90
CA VAL A 115 7.00 9.06 19.80
C VAL A 115 6.51 8.92 21.24
N GLU A 116 7.06 8.00 22.00
CA GLU A 116 6.53 7.64 23.33
C GLU A 116 5.01 7.37 23.26
N ASP A 117 4.21 8.26 23.82
CA ASP A 117 2.73 8.18 23.86
C ASP A 117 2.05 9.33 23.07
N ASP A 118 2.81 10.18 22.39
CA ASP A 118 2.28 11.30 21.61
C ASP A 118 2.20 10.96 20.12
N LEU A 119 0.99 10.99 19.58
CA LEU A 119 0.67 10.65 18.21
C LEU A 119 0.47 11.91 17.37
N HIS A 120 1.44 12.24 16.54
CA HIS A 120 1.33 13.29 15.54
C HIS A 120 0.81 12.73 14.23
N SER A 121 -0.34 13.23 13.76
CA SER A 121 -0.95 12.79 12.51
C SER A 121 -0.96 13.94 11.50
N LEU A 122 -0.46 13.69 10.30
CA LEU A 122 -0.26 14.72 9.28
C LEU A 122 -0.71 14.21 7.90
N LEU A 123 -1.57 14.99 7.22
CA LEU A 123 -1.90 14.76 5.82
C LEU A 123 -0.74 15.27 4.96
N ASN A 124 -0.10 14.40 4.21
CA ASN A 124 1.09 14.73 3.45
C ASN A 124 1.18 13.96 2.13
N GLN A 125 1.99 14.48 1.22
CA GLN A 125 2.29 13.87 -0.09
C GLN A 125 3.63 13.09 -0.06
N GLY A 126 4.26 13.02 1.11
CA GLY A 126 5.52 12.37 1.41
C GLY A 126 6.24 13.09 2.54
N TRP A 127 7.07 12.37 3.26
CA TRP A 127 7.82 12.91 4.40
C TRP A 127 9.23 12.33 4.43
N ASP A 128 10.12 13.01 5.16
CA ASP A 128 11.49 12.56 5.41
C ASP A 128 11.98 13.11 6.75
N MET A 129 12.95 12.42 7.35
CA MET A 129 13.65 12.89 8.55
C MET A 129 15.00 13.46 8.17
N VAL A 130 15.28 14.68 8.62
CA VAL A 130 16.56 15.33 8.39
C VAL A 130 17.20 15.79 9.69
N ASP A 131 18.53 15.74 9.75
CA ASP A 131 19.29 16.26 10.87
C ASP A 131 19.67 17.72 10.62
N LEU A 132 19.24 18.61 11.49
CA LEU A 132 19.55 20.03 11.44
C LEU A 132 20.36 20.42 12.70
N GLY A 133 21.66 20.28 12.61
CA GLY A 133 22.55 20.40 13.76
C GLY A 133 22.35 19.28 14.76
N SER A 134 21.88 19.58 15.96
CA SER A 134 21.53 18.61 17.00
C SER A 134 20.06 18.18 16.99
N ASN A 135 19.24 18.77 16.12
CA ASN A 135 17.82 18.52 16.11
C ASN A 135 17.45 17.60 14.94
N ARG A 136 16.61 16.62 15.20
CA ARG A 136 15.90 15.87 14.16
C ARG A 136 14.64 16.61 13.76
N VAL A 137 14.41 16.72 12.47
CA VAL A 137 13.30 17.48 11.90
C VAL A 137 12.53 16.58 10.93
N LEU A 138 11.26 16.38 11.20
CA LEU A 138 10.33 15.79 10.27
C LEU A 138 9.93 16.85 9.24
N LEU A 139 10.25 16.62 7.98
CA LEU A 139 9.81 17.42 6.85
C LEU A 139 8.70 16.70 6.11
N ALA A 140 7.54 17.31 5.99
CA ALA A 140 6.41 16.75 5.27
C ALA A 140 5.99 17.66 4.12
N VAL A 141 5.92 17.12 2.91
CA VAL A 141 5.35 17.82 1.76
C VAL A 141 3.83 17.83 1.93
N VAL A 142 3.27 19.01 2.05
CA VAL A 142 1.84 19.19 2.29
C VAL A 142 1.17 19.90 1.12
N HIS A 143 -0.16 19.91 1.11
CA HIS A 143 -0.91 20.59 0.05
C HIS A 143 -0.59 22.08 0.00
N GLY A 144 -0.32 22.60 -1.20
CA GLY A 144 0.12 23.99 -1.38
C GLY A 144 -0.82 25.07 -0.83
N SER A 145 -2.10 24.77 -0.60
CA SER A 145 -3.02 25.70 0.05
C SER A 145 -2.61 26.04 1.47
N GLN A 146 -1.81 25.20 2.11
CA GLN A 146 -1.30 25.45 3.46
C GLN A 146 -0.23 26.56 3.49
N CYS A 147 0.39 26.83 2.35
CA CYS A 147 1.31 27.95 2.14
C CYS A 147 0.66 29.07 1.31
N GLY A 148 -0.65 29.15 1.24
CA GLY A 148 -1.39 30.19 0.50
C GLY A 148 -1.42 30.01 -1.03
N GLY A 149 -1.01 28.83 -1.52
CA GLY A 149 -1.01 28.49 -2.95
C GLY A 149 -2.11 27.50 -3.34
N ILE A 150 -1.86 26.75 -4.40
CA ILE A 150 -2.70 25.64 -4.90
C ILE A 150 -1.93 24.33 -4.77
N ASN A 151 -2.56 23.18 -5.02
CA ASN A 151 -1.93 21.88 -4.82
C ASN A 151 -0.49 21.74 -5.39
N PRO A 152 -0.18 22.12 -6.63
CA PRO A 152 1.18 21.98 -7.14
C PRO A 152 2.18 23.01 -6.59
N THR A 153 1.76 23.96 -5.77
CA THR A 153 2.68 24.90 -5.11
C THR A 153 3.48 24.15 -4.05
N PRO A 154 4.83 24.14 -4.13
CA PRO A 154 5.64 23.49 -3.12
C PRO A 154 5.35 24.05 -1.73
N CYS A 155 5.03 23.20 -0.78
CA CYS A 155 4.77 23.54 0.59
C CYS A 155 5.29 22.44 1.50
N VAL A 156 6.09 22.79 2.50
CA VAL A 156 6.69 21.83 3.43
C VAL A 156 6.38 22.29 4.85
N ALA A 157 5.79 21.41 5.62
CA ALA A 157 5.68 21.56 7.08
C ALA A 157 6.93 20.93 7.74
N ALA A 158 7.44 21.57 8.76
CA ALA A 158 8.56 21.07 9.55
C ALA A 158 8.09 20.84 10.99
N SER A 159 8.34 19.67 11.53
CA SER A 159 7.99 19.31 12.91
C SER A 159 9.21 18.79 13.64
N THR A 160 9.32 19.12 14.92
CA THR A 160 10.37 18.64 15.82
C THR A 160 9.74 18.08 17.08
N TRP A 161 10.38 17.07 17.65
CA TRP A 161 10.00 16.59 18.98
C TRP A 161 10.61 17.45 20.06
N ASP A 162 9.79 17.93 21.00
CA ASP A 162 10.24 18.63 22.19
C ASP A 162 10.38 17.63 23.33
N THR A 163 11.62 17.30 23.67
CA THR A 163 11.95 16.29 24.70
C THR A 163 11.59 16.75 26.13
N GLU A 164 11.47 18.06 26.37
CA GLU A 164 11.10 18.61 27.70
C GLU A 164 9.59 18.58 27.91
N GLU A 165 8.84 19.01 26.87
CA GLU A 165 7.37 19.06 26.93
C GLU A 165 6.71 17.77 26.42
N LYS A 166 7.50 16.82 25.88
CA LYS A 166 7.05 15.54 25.32
C LYS A 166 5.90 15.70 24.34
N ARG A 167 6.12 16.55 23.34
CA ARG A 167 5.15 16.83 22.29
C ARG A 167 5.81 17.29 21.00
N TRP A 168 5.09 17.12 19.93
CA TRP A 168 5.45 17.64 18.63
C TRP A 168 5.27 19.17 18.57
N ARG A 169 6.23 19.86 17.97
CA ARG A 169 6.14 21.27 17.60
C ARG A 169 6.27 21.38 16.10
N THR A 170 5.25 21.92 15.45
CA THR A 170 5.23 22.14 14.01
C THR A 170 5.40 23.61 13.70
N THR A 171 6.34 23.92 12.78
CA THR A 171 6.54 25.27 12.22
C THR A 171 6.02 25.25 10.79
N GLY A 172 5.24 26.22 10.43
CA GLY A 172 4.53 26.31 9.16
C GLY A 172 3.11 26.79 9.42
N ALA A 173 2.27 26.95 8.43
CA ALA A 173 0.95 27.54 8.58
C ALA A 173 0.23 27.11 9.86
N GLU A 174 -0.22 28.09 10.63
CA GLU A 174 -1.03 27.84 11.83
C GLU A 174 -2.30 27.10 11.42
N TRP A 175 -2.45 25.91 12.00
CA TRP A 175 -3.65 25.09 11.83
C TRP A 175 -4.68 25.57 12.86
N GLU A 176 -5.60 26.44 12.46
CA GLU A 176 -6.83 26.71 13.22
C GLU A 176 -7.93 25.72 12.86
#